data_c490eed1e3b0abb0b9934047f7c7a285
#
_entry.id   c490eed1e3b0abb0b9934047f7c7a285
#
_cell.length_a   1.000
_cell.length_b   1.000
_cell.length_c   1.000
_cell.angle_alpha   90.00
_cell.angle_beta   90.00
_cell.angle_gamma   90.00
#
_symmetry.space_group_name_H-M   'P 1'
#
loop_
_entity.id
_entity.type
_entity.pdbx_description
1 polymer ?
#
loop_
_entity_poly.entity_id
_entity_poly.type
_entity_poly.pdbx_seq_one_letter_code
_entity_poly.pdbx_strand_id
1 'polypeptide(L)'
;MAKERKTVKNKDSKTKKKTMQSKAVGYIPNLQNRYLNEVIPSLTKRFSYKNIMEVPKLTTISINMGVGDAKLNPKALESAVDELTMISGQKPVVTLSRKDISNFKVRKGFPVGCKVTMRGKRMYEFLERLIAVALPRTRDFRGLSFKSFDRRGNFNFGVKEQIIFTEINYDKIDSIRGMDINITTTATSDDEASWLLKEFGFPLMDKPRKSEETIEAA
;
A
#
# COMPACT_ATOMS: atom_id res chain seq x y z
N MET A 1 53.45 -20.85 -65.69
CA MET A 1 52.97 -19.46 -65.43
C MET A 1 51.98 -19.46 -64.32
N ALA A 2 52.43 -19.24 -63.08
CA ALA A 2 51.58 -19.20 -61.89
C ALA A 2 51.35 -17.75 -61.49
N LYS A 3 50.09 -17.33 -61.42
CA LYS A 3 49.67 -16.01 -60.94
C LYS A 3 49.46 -16.03 -59.45
N GLU A 4 50.32 -15.42 -58.66
CA GLU A 4 50.18 -15.16 -57.26
C GLU A 4 48.99 -14.20 -57.04
N ARG A 5 48.00 -14.63 -56.27
CA ARG A 5 46.93 -13.77 -55.73
C ARG A 5 47.37 -13.30 -54.33
N LYS A 6 47.73 -12.02 -54.22
CA LYS A 6 47.95 -11.35 -52.97
C LYS A 6 46.62 -11.14 -52.24
N THR A 7 46.44 -11.83 -51.12
CA THR A 7 45.34 -11.63 -50.20
C THR A 7 45.60 -10.39 -49.32
N VAL A 8 44.84 -9.35 -49.53
CA VAL A 8 44.83 -8.15 -48.68
C VAL A 8 44.10 -8.49 -47.40
N LYS A 9 44.81 -8.52 -46.27
CA LYS A 9 44.25 -8.61 -44.94
C LYS A 9 43.67 -7.27 -44.53
N ASN A 10 42.36 -7.10 -44.58
CA ASN A 10 41.67 -5.99 -43.95
C ASN A 10 41.68 -6.20 -42.43
N LYS A 11 42.41 -5.35 -41.73
CA LYS A 11 42.38 -5.19 -40.30
C LYS A 11 41.16 -4.32 -39.92
N ASP A 12 40.03 -4.94 -39.71
CA ASP A 12 38.90 -4.25 -39.13
C ASP A 12 39.16 -4.01 -37.64
N SER A 13 39.53 -2.78 -37.34
CA SER A 13 39.62 -2.25 -35.98
C SER A 13 38.20 -2.18 -35.37
N LYS A 14 37.80 -3.21 -34.64
CA LYS A 14 36.61 -3.19 -33.78
C LYS A 14 36.82 -2.15 -32.69
N THR A 15 36.43 -0.93 -32.94
CA THR A 15 36.23 0.09 -31.93
C THR A 15 35.06 -0.37 -31.06
N LYS A 16 35.35 -1.00 -29.92
CA LYS A 16 34.38 -1.29 -28.89
C LYS A 16 33.80 0.03 -28.39
N LYS A 17 32.66 0.46 -28.94
CA LYS A 17 31.81 1.46 -28.32
C LYS A 17 31.41 0.93 -26.96
N LYS A 18 32.07 1.40 -25.91
CA LYS A 18 31.68 1.25 -24.51
C LYS A 18 30.37 2.03 -24.37
N THR A 19 29.24 1.35 -24.58
CA THR A 19 27.92 1.87 -24.25
C THR A 19 27.94 2.12 -22.75
N MET A 20 28.10 3.36 -22.34
CA MET A 20 27.79 3.80 -20.98
C MET A 20 26.31 3.52 -20.80
N GLN A 21 26.01 2.38 -20.20
CA GLN A 21 24.72 2.16 -19.59
C GLN A 21 24.62 3.21 -18.48
N SER A 22 23.95 4.32 -18.78
CA SER A 22 23.41 5.19 -17.76
C SER A 22 22.63 4.29 -16.82
N LYS A 23 23.13 4.08 -15.59
CA LYS A 23 22.34 3.48 -14.52
C LYS A 23 21.07 4.33 -14.47
N ALA A 24 19.96 3.78 -14.95
CA ALA A 24 18.67 4.41 -14.80
C ALA A 24 18.54 4.71 -13.31
N VAL A 25 18.55 5.98 -12.96
CA VAL A 25 18.29 6.44 -11.58
C VAL A 25 16.90 5.91 -11.30
N GLY A 26 16.84 4.82 -10.55
CA GLY A 26 15.60 4.11 -10.31
C GLY A 26 14.64 5.09 -9.66
N TYR A 27 13.46 5.28 -10.26
CA TYR A 27 12.38 6.09 -9.70
C TYR A 27 12.23 5.79 -8.20
N ILE A 28 12.26 6.82 -7.38
CA ILE A 28 12.06 6.76 -5.94
C ILE A 28 10.78 7.56 -5.63
N PRO A 29 9.76 6.96 -5.00
CA PRO A 29 8.53 7.66 -4.62
C PRO A 29 8.82 8.86 -3.70
N ASN A 30 8.03 9.92 -3.83
CA ASN A 30 8.21 11.14 -3.03
C ASN A 30 8.13 10.86 -1.53
N LEU A 31 7.16 10.07 -1.07
CA LEU A 31 7.06 9.70 0.34
C LEU A 31 8.26 8.88 0.83
N GLN A 32 8.89 8.08 -0.02
CA GLN A 32 10.12 7.37 0.35
C GLN A 32 11.28 8.34 0.53
N ASN A 33 11.41 9.35 -0.35
CA ASN A 33 12.40 10.41 -0.20
C ASN A 33 12.15 11.24 1.07
N ARG A 34 10.89 11.58 1.34
CA ARG A 34 10.50 12.29 2.55
C ARG A 34 10.83 11.49 3.81
N TYR A 35 10.60 10.18 3.79
CA TYR A 35 10.98 9.30 4.89
C TYR A 35 12.47 9.38 5.20
N LEU A 36 13.32 9.29 4.16
CA LEU A 36 14.78 9.30 4.35
C LEU A 36 15.32 10.66 4.82
N ASN A 37 14.78 11.76 4.29
CA ASN A 37 15.33 13.10 4.50
C ASN A 37 14.72 13.85 5.70
N GLU A 38 13.45 13.63 6.00
CA GLU A 38 12.70 14.41 7.00
C GLU A 38 12.27 13.53 8.19
N VAL A 39 11.65 12.36 7.92
CA VAL A 39 11.02 11.56 8.96
C VAL A 39 12.05 10.90 9.89
N ILE A 40 13.11 10.31 9.34
CA ILE A 40 14.16 9.67 10.14
C ILE A 40 14.80 10.67 11.11
N PRO A 41 15.28 11.87 10.70
CA PRO A 41 15.84 12.84 11.64
C PRO A 41 14.85 13.34 12.69
N SER A 42 13.58 13.55 12.32
CA SER A 42 12.53 14.00 13.23
C SER A 42 12.27 12.96 14.33
N LEU A 43 12.05 11.70 13.96
CA LEU A 43 11.81 10.61 14.92
C LEU A 43 13.03 10.33 15.80
N THR A 44 14.24 10.37 15.25
CA THR A 44 15.48 10.17 16.03
C THR A 44 15.64 11.23 17.11
N LYS A 45 15.36 12.51 16.80
CA LYS A 45 15.41 13.59 17.80
C LYS A 45 14.36 13.42 18.89
N ARG A 46 13.15 12.94 18.53
CA ARG A 46 12.04 12.84 19.47
C ARG A 46 12.15 11.67 20.42
N PHE A 47 12.49 10.49 19.89
CA PHE A 47 12.55 9.25 20.66
C PHE A 47 13.97 8.87 21.09
N SER A 48 14.97 9.68 20.72
CA SER A 48 16.38 9.51 21.11
C SER A 48 16.93 8.12 20.75
N TYR A 49 16.60 7.60 19.53
CA TYR A 49 17.11 6.33 19.06
C TYR A 49 18.64 6.34 18.95
N LYS A 50 19.28 5.26 19.40
CA LYS A 50 20.74 5.08 19.35
C LYS A 50 21.21 4.70 17.94
N ASN A 51 20.37 3.99 17.19
CA ASN A 51 20.71 3.49 15.87
C ASN A 51 19.61 3.87 14.86
N ILE A 52 20.02 4.22 13.66
CA ILE A 52 19.09 4.52 12.54
C ILE A 52 18.19 3.30 12.20
N MET A 53 18.67 2.07 12.47
CA MET A 53 17.87 0.87 12.21
C MET A 53 16.73 0.64 13.21
N GLU A 54 16.74 1.32 14.36
CA GLU A 54 15.66 1.29 15.35
C GLU A 54 14.48 2.16 14.92
N VAL A 55 14.73 3.15 14.04
CA VAL A 55 13.68 4.06 13.57
C VAL A 55 12.56 3.29 12.88
N PRO A 56 11.30 3.47 13.32
CA PRO A 56 10.18 2.76 12.73
C PRO A 56 10.01 3.09 11.24
N LYS A 57 9.67 2.05 10.47
CA LYS A 57 9.43 2.14 9.03
C LYS A 57 8.16 1.39 8.64
N LEU A 58 7.58 1.76 7.51
CA LEU A 58 6.49 1.02 6.91
C LEU A 58 7.00 -0.30 6.32
N THR A 59 6.35 -1.39 6.67
CA THR A 59 6.69 -2.74 6.19
C THR A 59 5.80 -3.16 5.05
N THR A 60 4.49 -3.09 5.26
CA THR A 60 3.49 -3.51 4.27
C THR A 60 2.20 -2.71 4.42
N ILE A 61 1.49 -2.55 3.30
CA ILE A 61 0.10 -2.13 3.30
C ILE A 61 -0.71 -3.26 2.68
N SER A 62 -1.69 -3.77 3.41
CA SER A 62 -2.61 -4.77 2.89
C SER A 62 -4.02 -4.21 2.80
N ILE A 63 -4.66 -4.46 1.66
CA ILE A 63 -6.05 -4.09 1.41
C ILE A 63 -6.84 -5.38 1.29
N ASN A 64 -7.97 -5.44 1.98
CA ASN A 64 -8.91 -6.53 1.90
C ASN A 64 -10.28 -5.99 1.49
N MET A 65 -10.90 -6.64 0.52
CA MET A 65 -12.26 -6.34 0.08
C MET A 65 -13.10 -7.59 0.24
N GLY A 66 -14.08 -7.52 1.14
CA GLY A 66 -15.06 -8.60 1.36
C GLY A 66 -16.18 -8.51 0.34
N VAL A 67 -16.45 -9.61 -0.38
CA VAL A 67 -17.53 -9.70 -1.36
C VAL A 67 -18.49 -10.82 -0.93
N GLY A 68 -19.49 -10.47 -0.13
CA GLY A 68 -20.46 -11.43 0.40
C GLY A 68 -21.30 -12.10 -0.69
N ASP A 69 -21.55 -11.38 -1.79
CA ASP A 69 -22.38 -11.82 -2.91
C ASP A 69 -21.62 -12.71 -3.90
N ALA A 70 -20.31 -12.84 -3.76
CA ALA A 70 -19.46 -13.64 -4.67
C ALA A 70 -19.92 -15.10 -4.80
N LYS A 71 -20.58 -15.65 -3.81
CA LYS A 71 -21.14 -17.00 -3.79
C LYS A 71 -22.34 -17.17 -4.74
N LEU A 72 -23.12 -16.11 -4.95
CA LEU A 72 -24.30 -16.09 -5.84
C LEU A 72 -23.97 -15.53 -7.20
N ASN A 73 -23.11 -14.51 -7.24
CA ASN A 73 -22.71 -13.82 -8.44
C ASN A 73 -21.17 -13.78 -8.57
N PRO A 74 -20.58 -14.71 -9.34
CA PRO A 74 -19.13 -14.72 -9.57
C PRO A 74 -18.60 -13.45 -10.25
N LYS A 75 -19.42 -12.80 -11.09
CA LYS A 75 -19.06 -11.55 -11.78
C LYS A 75 -18.77 -10.42 -10.79
N ALA A 76 -19.50 -10.37 -9.66
CA ALA A 76 -19.26 -9.39 -8.60
C ALA A 76 -17.85 -9.49 -8.00
N LEU A 77 -17.31 -10.71 -7.93
CA LEU A 77 -15.93 -10.92 -7.49
C LEU A 77 -14.92 -10.53 -8.56
N GLU A 78 -15.18 -10.82 -9.83
CA GLU A 78 -14.32 -10.41 -10.94
C GLU A 78 -14.22 -8.88 -11.00
N SER A 79 -15.36 -8.17 -10.91
CA SER A 79 -15.37 -6.70 -10.82
C SER A 79 -14.55 -6.19 -9.64
N ALA A 80 -14.69 -6.79 -8.45
CA ALA A 80 -13.92 -6.41 -7.27
C ALA A 80 -12.39 -6.64 -7.45
N VAL A 81 -12.01 -7.72 -8.13
CA VAL A 81 -10.60 -8.01 -8.46
C VAL A 81 -10.04 -6.98 -9.44
N ASP A 82 -10.82 -6.59 -10.44
CA ASP A 82 -10.41 -5.58 -11.42
C ASP A 82 -10.29 -4.19 -10.78
N GLU A 83 -11.26 -3.79 -9.95
CA GLU A 83 -11.22 -2.55 -9.18
C GLU A 83 -9.98 -2.49 -8.27
N LEU A 84 -9.73 -3.54 -7.50
CA LEU A 84 -8.58 -3.59 -6.60
C LEU A 84 -7.25 -3.67 -7.37
N THR A 85 -7.25 -4.23 -8.59
CA THR A 85 -6.08 -4.20 -9.49
C THR A 85 -5.77 -2.78 -9.95
N MET A 86 -6.78 -2.00 -10.30
CA MET A 86 -6.62 -0.60 -10.70
C MET A 86 -6.08 0.24 -9.53
N ILE A 87 -6.64 0.07 -8.33
CA ILE A 87 -6.21 0.81 -7.12
C ILE A 87 -4.76 0.48 -6.75
N SER A 88 -4.40 -0.81 -6.70
CA SER A 88 -3.11 -1.27 -6.15
C SER A 88 -1.98 -1.35 -7.19
N GLY A 89 -2.33 -1.37 -8.47
CA GLY A 89 -1.37 -1.60 -9.56
C GLY A 89 -0.80 -3.02 -9.59
N GLN A 90 -1.41 -3.97 -8.89
CA GLN A 90 -1.04 -5.39 -8.92
C GLN A 90 -2.26 -6.31 -8.78
N LYS A 91 -2.18 -7.52 -9.35
CA LYS A 91 -3.28 -8.48 -9.31
C LYS A 91 -3.55 -8.96 -7.87
N PRO A 92 -4.79 -8.82 -7.36
CA PRO A 92 -5.17 -9.32 -6.04
C PRO A 92 -5.25 -10.85 -6.01
N VAL A 93 -5.19 -11.39 -4.80
CA VAL A 93 -5.44 -12.82 -4.55
C VAL A 93 -6.88 -12.97 -4.09
N VAL A 94 -7.61 -13.88 -4.73
CA VAL A 94 -8.96 -14.26 -4.29
C VAL A 94 -8.86 -15.06 -2.99
N THR A 95 -9.62 -14.66 -1.99
CA THR A 95 -9.67 -15.33 -0.69
C THR A 95 -10.82 -16.34 -0.65
N LEU A 96 -10.48 -17.58 -0.27
CA LEU A 96 -11.43 -18.68 -0.18
C LEU A 96 -11.81 -18.96 1.28
N SER A 97 -13.05 -19.40 1.50
CA SER A 97 -13.50 -19.81 2.82
C SER A 97 -12.74 -21.05 3.30
N ARG A 98 -12.30 -21.03 4.56
CA ARG A 98 -11.57 -22.15 5.18
C ARG A 98 -12.50 -23.16 5.86
N LYS A 99 -13.70 -22.73 6.26
CA LYS A 99 -14.68 -23.54 7.02
C LYS A 99 -16.05 -23.44 6.37
N ASP A 100 -16.87 -24.44 6.65
CA ASP A 100 -18.30 -24.42 6.33
C ASP A 100 -19.04 -23.63 7.41
N ILE A 101 -19.83 -22.64 7.01
CA ILE A 101 -20.63 -21.82 7.93
C ILE A 101 -22.06 -21.75 7.39
N SER A 102 -22.98 -22.51 8.00
CA SER A 102 -24.36 -22.63 7.54
C SER A 102 -25.13 -21.31 7.60
N ASN A 103 -24.94 -20.51 8.66
CA ASN A 103 -25.60 -19.21 8.82
C ASN A 103 -25.34 -18.25 7.66
N PHE A 104 -24.12 -18.26 7.13
CA PHE A 104 -23.75 -17.43 5.98
C PHE A 104 -23.90 -18.15 4.63
N LYS A 105 -24.40 -19.39 4.62
CA LYS A 105 -24.55 -20.24 3.42
C LYS A 105 -23.23 -20.34 2.64
N VAL A 106 -22.09 -20.45 3.35
CA VAL A 106 -20.74 -20.55 2.79
C VAL A 106 -20.19 -21.94 3.05
N ARG A 107 -19.63 -22.56 2.01
CA ARG A 107 -18.90 -23.83 2.09
C ARG A 107 -17.40 -23.61 1.94
N LYS A 108 -16.61 -24.53 2.45
CA LYS A 108 -15.17 -24.57 2.28
C LYS A 108 -14.81 -24.48 0.79
N GLY A 109 -13.87 -23.59 0.46
CA GLY A 109 -13.45 -23.35 -0.93
C GLY A 109 -14.28 -22.32 -1.70
N PHE A 110 -15.37 -21.77 -1.12
CA PHE A 110 -16.10 -20.70 -1.78
C PHE A 110 -15.32 -19.40 -1.75
N PRO A 111 -15.31 -18.62 -2.86
CA PRO A 111 -14.71 -17.32 -2.89
C PRO A 111 -15.52 -16.33 -2.04
N VAL A 112 -14.85 -15.58 -1.17
CA VAL A 112 -15.49 -14.65 -0.22
C VAL A 112 -14.97 -13.23 -0.32
N GLY A 113 -13.92 -13.01 -1.09
CA GLY A 113 -13.34 -11.68 -1.27
C GLY A 113 -12.01 -11.71 -2.00
N CYS A 114 -11.35 -10.57 -2.01
CA CYS A 114 -10.02 -10.42 -2.60
C CYS A 114 -9.10 -9.60 -1.68
N LYS A 115 -7.81 -9.90 -1.72
CA LYS A 115 -6.79 -9.26 -0.91
C LYS A 115 -5.56 -8.93 -1.74
N VAL A 116 -4.96 -7.78 -1.44
CA VAL A 116 -3.67 -7.38 -1.99
C VAL A 116 -2.72 -6.97 -0.87
N THR A 117 -1.43 -7.24 -1.03
CA THR A 117 -0.41 -6.80 -0.09
C THR A 117 0.70 -6.09 -0.87
N MET A 118 0.90 -4.83 -0.57
CA MET A 118 1.89 -3.97 -1.22
C MET A 118 3.11 -3.78 -0.34
N ARG A 119 4.28 -3.68 -0.99
CA ARG A 119 5.59 -3.43 -0.35
C ARG A 119 6.44 -2.51 -1.21
N GLY A 120 7.47 -1.91 -0.59
CA GLY A 120 8.46 -1.09 -1.30
C GLY A 120 7.85 0.10 -2.03
N LYS A 121 8.25 0.35 -3.26
CA LYS A 121 7.85 1.55 -4.03
C LYS A 121 6.33 1.67 -4.18
N ARG A 122 5.65 0.59 -4.57
CA ARG A 122 4.19 0.59 -4.76
C ARG A 122 3.42 0.92 -3.47
N MET A 123 3.95 0.51 -2.33
CA MET A 123 3.38 0.83 -1.02
C MET A 123 3.41 2.33 -0.74
N TYR A 124 4.56 2.99 -1.00
CA TYR A 124 4.69 4.43 -0.80
C TYR A 124 3.84 5.24 -1.79
N GLU A 125 3.77 4.82 -3.04
CA GLU A 125 2.89 5.45 -4.04
C GLU A 125 1.42 5.33 -3.68
N PHE A 126 0.99 4.15 -3.25
CA PHE A 126 -0.38 3.95 -2.78
C PHE A 126 -0.68 4.83 -1.56
N LEU A 127 0.24 4.89 -0.58
CA LEU A 127 0.07 5.72 0.61
C LEU A 127 -0.04 7.21 0.25
N GLU A 128 0.78 7.69 -0.68
CA GLU A 128 0.72 9.09 -1.16
C GLU A 128 -0.66 9.41 -1.77
N ARG A 129 -1.18 8.56 -2.65
CA ARG A 129 -2.51 8.73 -3.25
C ARG A 129 -3.63 8.63 -2.21
N LEU A 130 -3.48 7.74 -1.25
CA LEU A 130 -4.43 7.58 -0.15
C LEU A 130 -4.54 8.85 0.68
N ILE A 131 -3.42 9.45 1.07
CA ILE A 131 -3.38 10.66 1.90
C ILE A 131 -3.81 11.89 1.11
N ALA A 132 -3.27 12.07 -0.09
CA ALA A 132 -3.47 13.30 -0.85
C ALA A 132 -4.82 13.37 -1.56
N VAL A 133 -5.37 12.25 -1.99
CA VAL A 133 -6.54 12.20 -2.86
C VAL A 133 -7.71 11.45 -2.23
N ALA A 134 -7.50 10.21 -1.81
CA ALA A 134 -8.60 9.33 -1.42
C ALA A 134 -9.26 9.76 -0.10
N LEU A 135 -8.48 9.99 0.96
CA LEU A 135 -9.03 10.37 2.27
C LEU A 135 -9.81 11.69 2.25
N PRO A 136 -9.33 12.79 1.61
CA PRO A 136 -10.08 14.03 1.53
C PRO A 136 -11.41 13.91 0.76
N ARG A 137 -11.53 12.94 -0.15
CA ARG A 137 -12.77 12.68 -0.92
C ARG A 137 -13.81 11.87 -0.17
N THR A 138 -13.45 11.31 0.99
CA THR A 138 -14.40 10.56 1.83
C THR A 138 -15.45 11.51 2.37
N ARG A 139 -16.73 11.12 2.27
CA ARG A 139 -17.83 11.90 2.84
C ARG A 139 -17.68 12.04 4.36
N ASP A 140 -17.94 13.22 4.88
CA ASP A 140 -17.90 13.54 6.32
C ASP A 140 -16.57 13.14 6.99
N PHE A 141 -15.45 13.28 6.25
CA PHE A 141 -14.15 12.94 6.79
C PHE A 141 -13.76 13.91 7.93
N ARG A 142 -13.63 13.35 9.14
CA ARG A 142 -13.23 14.09 10.35
C ARG A 142 -11.84 13.72 10.85
N GLY A 143 -11.11 12.90 10.09
CA GLY A 143 -9.84 12.32 10.52
C GLY A 143 -10.00 10.86 10.98
N LEU A 144 -8.87 10.19 11.17
CA LEU A 144 -8.81 8.79 11.55
C LEU A 144 -8.52 8.67 13.06
N SER A 145 -9.31 7.81 13.73
CA SER A 145 -9.23 7.67 15.18
C SER A 145 -7.92 7.02 15.63
N PHE A 146 -7.36 7.50 16.73
CA PHE A 146 -6.22 6.86 17.39
C PHE A 146 -6.55 5.46 17.92
N LYS A 147 -7.82 5.16 18.22
CA LYS A 147 -8.29 3.83 18.67
C LYS A 147 -8.08 2.72 17.62
N SER A 148 -7.76 3.08 16.37
CA SER A 148 -7.51 2.14 15.25
C SER A 148 -6.12 1.50 15.26
N PHE A 149 -5.27 1.82 16.24
CA PHE A 149 -4.01 1.12 16.48
C PHE A 149 -4.24 -0.20 17.22
N ASP A 150 -3.38 -1.18 16.96
CA ASP A 150 -3.47 -2.54 17.52
C ASP A 150 -2.64 -2.76 18.81
N ARG A 151 -2.11 -1.70 19.41
CA ARG A 151 -1.16 -1.71 20.55
C ARG A 151 0.22 -2.29 20.21
N ARG A 152 0.48 -2.56 18.95
CA ARG A 152 1.76 -3.06 18.42
C ARG A 152 2.31 -2.17 17.30
N GLY A 153 1.80 -0.97 17.20
CA GLY A 153 2.23 0.00 16.19
C GLY A 153 1.70 -0.25 14.78
N ASN A 154 0.71 -1.12 14.58
CA ASN A 154 0.02 -1.25 13.30
C ASN A 154 -1.29 -0.46 13.31
N PHE A 155 -1.67 0.04 12.15
CA PHE A 155 -2.85 0.88 11.99
C PHE A 155 -3.85 0.26 11.02
N ASN A 156 -5.11 0.13 11.43
CA ASN A 156 -6.16 -0.49 10.65
C ASN A 156 -7.36 0.44 10.54
N PHE A 157 -7.88 0.63 9.34
CA PHE A 157 -9.10 1.40 9.15
C PHE A 157 -9.89 0.89 7.95
N GLY A 158 -11.20 1.11 8.01
CA GLY A 158 -12.13 0.76 6.95
C GLY A 158 -12.52 1.97 6.12
N VAL A 159 -12.63 1.76 4.82
CA VAL A 159 -13.19 2.69 3.86
C VAL A 159 -14.53 2.14 3.41
N LYS A 160 -15.59 2.95 3.48
CA LYS A 160 -16.95 2.49 3.16
C LYS A 160 -17.20 2.39 1.66
N GLU A 161 -16.55 3.22 0.87
CA GLU A 161 -16.80 3.37 -0.56
C GLU A 161 -15.50 3.32 -1.37
N GLN A 162 -15.39 2.42 -2.35
CA GLN A 162 -14.23 2.37 -3.25
C GLN A 162 -14.13 3.57 -4.19
N ILE A 163 -15.22 4.32 -4.38
CA ILE A 163 -15.33 5.46 -5.30
C ILE A 163 -14.39 6.62 -4.93
N ILE A 164 -13.89 6.65 -3.70
CA ILE A 164 -12.92 7.66 -3.27
C ILE A 164 -11.61 7.63 -4.07
N PHE A 165 -11.29 6.48 -4.67
CA PHE A 165 -10.13 6.34 -5.52
C PHE A 165 -10.43 6.82 -6.94
N THR A 166 -9.59 7.71 -7.47
CA THR A 166 -9.75 8.31 -8.81
C THR A 166 -9.53 7.33 -9.95
N GLU A 167 -8.86 6.23 -9.69
CA GLU A 167 -8.55 5.17 -10.65
C GLU A 167 -9.79 4.38 -11.06
N ILE A 168 -10.85 4.46 -10.25
CA ILE A 168 -12.11 3.74 -10.50
C ILE A 168 -13.04 4.61 -11.32
N ASN A 169 -13.55 4.05 -12.43
CA ASN A 169 -14.58 4.70 -13.23
C ASN A 169 -15.96 4.35 -12.64
N TYR A 170 -16.71 5.39 -12.24
CA TYR A 170 -18.04 5.27 -11.65
C TYR A 170 -19.02 4.48 -12.54
N ASP A 171 -18.98 4.67 -13.86
CA ASP A 171 -19.90 4.05 -14.82
C ASP A 171 -19.73 2.53 -14.95
N LYS A 172 -18.59 2.00 -14.47
CA LYS A 172 -18.27 0.56 -14.53
C LYS A 172 -18.48 -0.18 -13.23
N ILE A 173 -18.95 0.51 -12.18
CA ILE A 173 -19.15 -0.08 -10.86
C ILE A 173 -20.49 -0.81 -10.82
N ASP A 174 -20.47 -2.10 -10.47
CA ASP A 174 -21.68 -2.87 -10.21
C ASP A 174 -22.36 -2.47 -8.89
N SER A 175 -21.56 -2.33 -7.84
CA SER A 175 -22.04 -2.01 -6.49
C SER A 175 -20.97 -1.31 -5.67
N ILE A 176 -21.41 -0.47 -4.73
CA ILE A 176 -20.51 0.18 -3.77
C ILE A 176 -20.03 -0.87 -2.78
N ARG A 177 -18.69 -0.99 -2.64
CA ARG A 177 -18.04 -1.94 -1.72
C ARG A 177 -17.08 -1.20 -0.82
N GLY A 178 -17.08 -1.62 0.44
CA GLY A 178 -16.09 -1.19 1.40
C GLY A 178 -14.80 -1.99 1.28
N MET A 179 -13.73 -1.46 1.86
CA MET A 179 -12.46 -2.15 1.98
C MET A 179 -11.78 -1.82 3.30
N ASP A 180 -11.01 -2.80 3.80
CA ASP A 180 -10.18 -2.64 4.98
C ASP A 180 -8.73 -2.44 4.57
N ILE A 181 -8.10 -1.40 5.11
CA ILE A 181 -6.72 -1.05 4.83
C ILE A 181 -5.92 -1.22 6.11
N ASN A 182 -4.93 -2.10 6.07
CA ASN A 182 -4.03 -2.37 7.19
C ASN A 182 -2.63 -1.86 6.85
N ILE A 183 -2.11 -0.97 7.67
CA ILE A 183 -0.75 -0.44 7.56
C ILE A 183 0.09 -1.10 8.65
N THR A 184 1.08 -1.89 8.23
CA THR A 184 2.00 -2.57 9.15
C THR A 184 3.30 -1.80 9.23
N THR A 185 3.74 -1.51 10.45
CA THR A 185 5.00 -0.81 10.72
C THR A 185 5.97 -1.71 11.50
N THR A 186 7.18 -1.23 11.72
CA THR A 186 8.15 -1.86 12.62
C THR A 186 8.19 -1.17 13.98
N ALA A 187 7.27 -0.24 14.26
CA ALA A 187 7.18 0.43 15.56
C ALA A 187 6.86 -0.57 16.67
N THR A 188 7.41 -0.35 17.85
CA THR A 188 7.14 -1.17 19.04
C THR A 188 5.96 -0.65 19.84
N SER A 189 5.63 0.63 19.70
CA SER A 189 4.52 1.29 20.38
C SER A 189 3.61 2.05 19.41
N ASP A 190 2.35 2.24 19.81
CA ASP A 190 1.38 3.02 19.02
C ASP A 190 1.76 4.50 18.95
N ASP A 191 2.45 5.02 19.96
CA ASP A 191 2.92 6.41 19.97
C ASP A 191 3.99 6.64 18.89
N GLU A 192 4.95 5.71 18.74
CA GLU A 192 5.96 5.76 17.65
C GLU A 192 5.31 5.67 16.28
N ALA A 193 4.36 4.73 16.11
CA ALA A 193 3.64 4.56 14.86
C ALA A 193 2.77 5.78 14.52
N SER A 194 2.12 6.38 15.50
CA SER A 194 1.30 7.56 15.27
C SER A 194 2.13 8.76 14.82
N TRP A 195 3.33 8.95 15.39
CA TRP A 195 4.25 9.98 14.95
C TRP A 195 4.79 9.71 13.55
N LEU A 196 5.15 8.46 13.26
CA LEU A 196 5.56 8.06 11.91
C LEU A 196 4.48 8.43 10.88
N LEU A 197 3.22 8.08 11.14
CA LEU A 197 2.12 8.38 10.22
C LEU A 197 1.81 9.88 10.13
N LYS A 198 1.88 10.63 11.24
CA LYS A 198 1.72 12.09 11.23
C LYS A 198 2.80 12.78 10.38
N GLU A 199 4.04 12.35 10.45
CA GLU A 199 5.14 12.89 9.64
C GLU A 199 4.94 12.58 8.14
N PHE A 200 4.28 11.49 7.78
CA PHE A 200 3.84 11.23 6.40
C PHE A 200 2.67 12.12 5.96
N GLY A 201 2.06 12.87 6.88
CA GLY A 201 0.89 13.70 6.61
C GLY A 201 -0.44 12.94 6.73
N PHE A 202 -0.46 11.82 7.43
CA PHE A 202 -1.67 11.04 7.66
C PHE A 202 -2.62 11.80 8.62
N PRO A 203 -3.89 12.03 8.28
CA PRO A 203 -4.81 12.84 9.05
C PRO A 203 -5.35 12.09 10.28
N LEU A 204 -4.50 11.88 11.27
CA LEU A 204 -4.86 11.27 12.54
C LEU A 204 -5.49 12.32 13.46
N MET A 205 -6.58 11.95 14.12
CA MET A 205 -7.09 12.70 15.27
C MET A 205 -6.09 12.67 16.40
N ASP A 206 -6.06 13.71 17.21
CA ASP A 206 -5.22 13.72 18.40
C ASP A 206 -5.67 12.65 19.40
N LYS A 207 -4.69 12.13 20.16
CA LYS A 207 -4.96 11.17 21.22
C LYS A 207 -5.93 11.79 22.23
N PRO A 208 -7.06 11.14 22.55
CA PRO A 208 -7.98 11.66 23.55
C PRO A 208 -7.23 11.85 24.88
N ARG A 209 -7.48 12.97 25.54
CA ARG A 209 -6.91 13.20 26.86
C ARG A 209 -7.51 12.21 27.85
N LYS A 210 -6.72 11.71 28.79
CA LYS A 210 -7.14 10.69 29.78
C LYS A 210 -8.44 11.05 30.55
N SER A 211 -8.82 12.34 30.59
CA SER A 211 -10.05 12.83 31.20
C SER A 211 -11.32 12.52 30.38
N GLU A 212 -11.21 12.24 29.09
CA GLU A 212 -12.36 11.99 28.20
C GLU A 212 -12.71 10.51 28.13
N GLU A 213 -11.75 9.61 28.37
CA GLU A 213 -12.01 8.15 28.40
C GLU A 213 -12.91 7.72 29.59
N THR A 214 -12.99 8.52 30.64
CA THR A 214 -13.80 8.22 31.81
C THR A 214 -15.29 8.56 31.62
N ILE A 215 -15.61 9.40 30.64
CA ILE A 215 -16.99 9.87 30.38
C ILE A 215 -17.71 8.95 29.38
N GLU A 216 -16.98 8.31 28.44
CA GLU A 216 -17.58 7.35 27.51
C GLU A 216 -17.82 5.95 28.10
N ALA A 217 -17.27 5.65 29.30
CA ALA A 217 -17.39 4.36 29.95
C ALA A 217 -18.42 4.35 31.11
N ALA A 218 -19.14 5.45 31.33
CA ALA A 218 -20.20 5.62 32.32
C ALA A 218 -21.55 5.80 31.63
#